data_26ec2b40abac716ed0eba1a2d08de7cf
#
_entry.id   26ec2b40abac716ed0eba1a2d08de7cf
#
_cell.length_a   1.000
_cell.length_b   1.000
_cell.length_c   1.000
_cell.angle_alpha   90.00
_cell.angle_beta   90.00
_cell.angle_gamma   90.00
#
_symmetry.space_group_name_H-M   'P 1'
#
loop_
_entity.id
_entity.type
_entity.pdbx_description
1 polymer ?
#
loop_
_entity_poly.entity_id
_entity_poly.type
_entity_poly.pdbx_seq_one_letter_code
_entity_poly.pdbx_strand_id
1 'polypeptide(L)'
;MKSYLKTKDYTVTGEEFELLYDESLKMLVTRPQPLDLDKYYKSENYISHTDSSKSFFERIYHVVKKYSLSKKVRLINQYSSDGKTLLDVGAGTGDFLLTAKRKDWDVQGVEPNEDAKIRAQEKGIDLCVSLATLPDNKYDVITLWHVLEHIPNLNDEIKKLVALLNKKGTLVVAVPNFKSYDAQHYKNFWAAYDAPRHLWHFSKEAIEKLFSGHGMKVVNIKPMVFDSFYVSMLSEKYKTGHQNYLRAFVIGFLSNVKAWSSKEYSSHIYILKRG
;
A
#
# COMPACT_ATOMS: atom_id res chain seq x y z
N MET A 1 -17.35 -0.11 -18.35
CA MET A 1 -16.77 -1.04 -17.36
C MET A 1 -17.49 -2.38 -17.45
N LYS A 2 -16.79 -3.50 -17.27
CA LYS A 2 -17.37 -4.86 -17.26
C LYS A 2 -17.24 -5.45 -15.86
N SER A 3 -18.23 -6.25 -15.43
CA SER A 3 -18.14 -7.02 -14.19
C SER A 3 -16.91 -7.95 -14.24
N TYR A 4 -16.08 -7.90 -13.21
CA TYR A 4 -14.90 -8.73 -13.05
C TYR A 4 -15.17 -9.87 -12.04
N LEU A 5 -15.55 -9.48 -10.82
CA LEU A 5 -15.99 -10.42 -9.78
C LEU A 5 -16.81 -9.69 -8.69
N LYS A 6 -17.57 -10.47 -7.91
CA LYS A 6 -18.22 -10.00 -6.69
C LYS A 6 -17.43 -10.45 -5.47
N THR A 7 -17.29 -9.58 -4.49
CA THR A 7 -16.63 -9.84 -3.21
C THR A 7 -17.44 -9.19 -2.09
N LYS A 8 -16.96 -9.25 -0.86
CA LYS A 8 -17.60 -8.59 0.27
C LYS A 8 -16.57 -8.02 1.25
N ASP A 9 -17.03 -7.16 2.14
CA ASP A 9 -16.25 -6.79 3.31
C ASP A 9 -16.15 -7.98 4.29
N TYR A 10 -15.01 -8.66 4.30
CA TYR A 10 -14.75 -9.79 5.17
C TYR A 10 -14.35 -9.40 6.59
N THR A 11 -14.16 -8.11 6.87
CA THR A 11 -13.55 -7.64 8.12
C THR A 11 -14.52 -6.98 9.08
N VAL A 12 -15.52 -6.25 8.57
CA VAL A 12 -16.40 -5.41 9.42
C VAL A 12 -17.88 -5.69 9.14
N THR A 13 -18.38 -5.38 7.94
CA THR A 13 -19.82 -5.28 7.69
C THR A 13 -20.44 -6.53 7.06
N GLY A 14 -19.65 -7.30 6.30
CA GLY A 14 -20.16 -8.38 5.47
C GLY A 14 -20.91 -7.92 4.22
N GLU A 15 -21.02 -6.61 3.96
CA GLU A 15 -21.68 -6.06 2.78
C GLU A 15 -21.00 -6.52 1.48
N GLU A 16 -21.81 -6.71 0.44
CA GLU A 16 -21.34 -7.14 -0.87
C GLU A 16 -20.94 -5.98 -1.77
N PHE A 17 -19.87 -6.16 -2.52
CA PHE A 17 -19.34 -5.22 -3.50
C PHE A 17 -19.01 -5.93 -4.80
N GLU A 18 -19.00 -5.17 -5.88
CA GLU A 18 -18.60 -5.64 -7.20
C GLU A 18 -17.33 -4.92 -7.65
N LEU A 19 -16.39 -5.67 -8.20
CA LEU A 19 -15.21 -5.13 -8.84
C LEU A 19 -15.47 -5.06 -10.35
N LEU A 20 -15.44 -3.84 -10.91
CA LEU A 20 -15.63 -3.59 -12.33
C LEU A 20 -14.30 -3.34 -13.01
N TYR A 21 -14.05 -3.99 -14.15
CA TYR A 21 -12.86 -3.74 -14.95
C TYR A 21 -13.03 -2.52 -15.85
N ASP A 22 -12.13 -1.56 -15.69
CA ASP A 22 -12.00 -0.39 -16.55
C ASP A 22 -11.01 -0.69 -17.69
N GLU A 23 -11.55 -0.84 -18.91
CA GLU A 23 -10.76 -1.13 -20.11
C GLU A 23 -9.81 0.01 -20.49
N SER A 24 -10.18 1.26 -20.19
CA SER A 24 -9.38 2.43 -20.52
C SER A 24 -8.15 2.56 -19.62
N LEU A 25 -8.32 2.35 -18.33
CA LEU A 25 -7.26 2.45 -17.32
C LEU A 25 -6.60 1.11 -16.99
N LYS A 26 -7.15 -0.04 -17.46
CA LYS A 26 -6.62 -1.38 -17.19
C LYS A 26 -6.54 -1.73 -15.69
N MET A 27 -7.53 -1.27 -14.91
CA MET A 27 -7.62 -1.46 -13.47
C MET A 27 -9.02 -1.94 -13.06
N LEU A 28 -9.17 -2.39 -11.80
CA LEU A 28 -10.48 -2.67 -11.24
C LEU A 28 -10.92 -1.52 -10.35
N VAL A 29 -12.23 -1.33 -10.30
CA VAL A 29 -12.91 -0.29 -9.50
C VAL A 29 -13.93 -0.96 -8.61
N THR A 30 -13.87 -0.73 -7.31
CA THR A 30 -14.90 -1.19 -6.35
C THR A 30 -16.19 -0.41 -6.55
N ARG A 31 -17.33 -1.12 -6.59
CA ARG A 31 -18.68 -0.53 -6.69
C ARG A 31 -19.69 -1.22 -5.77
N PRO A 32 -20.60 -0.45 -5.14
CA PRO A 32 -20.56 1.01 -5.03
C PRO A 32 -19.35 1.49 -4.24
N GLN A 33 -18.85 2.71 -4.47
CA GLN A 33 -17.89 3.35 -3.57
C GLN A 33 -18.69 4.08 -2.50
N PRO A 34 -18.56 3.71 -1.21
CA PRO A 34 -19.29 4.37 -0.13
C PRO A 34 -18.89 5.83 0.00
N LEU A 35 -19.85 6.70 0.30
CA LEU A 35 -19.58 8.11 0.63
C LEU A 35 -18.89 8.26 1.99
N ASP A 36 -19.25 7.38 2.94
CA ASP A 36 -18.65 7.29 4.26
C ASP A 36 -17.89 5.97 4.39
N LEU A 37 -16.56 6.06 4.40
CA LEU A 37 -15.67 4.93 4.58
C LEU A 37 -15.37 4.63 6.06
N ASP A 38 -15.65 5.56 6.98
CA ASP A 38 -15.25 5.43 8.40
C ASP A 38 -15.86 4.20 9.07
N LYS A 39 -17.10 3.84 8.69
CA LYS A 39 -17.75 2.63 9.22
C LYS A 39 -16.98 1.34 8.92
N TYR A 40 -16.17 1.29 7.83
CA TYR A 40 -15.41 0.12 7.42
C TYR A 40 -14.03 0.04 8.08
N TYR A 41 -13.60 1.10 8.79
CA TYR A 41 -12.37 1.12 9.57
C TYR A 41 -12.59 0.85 11.07
N LYS A 42 -13.84 0.82 11.53
CA LYS A 42 -14.21 0.57 12.93
C LYS A 42 -14.20 -0.94 13.25
N SER A 43 -13.03 -1.57 13.30
CA SER A 43 -12.90 -2.92 13.83
C SER A 43 -11.77 -3.00 14.84
N GLU A 44 -12.01 -3.70 15.95
CA GLU A 44 -10.97 -4.02 16.96
C GLU A 44 -9.79 -4.77 16.33
N ASN A 45 -10.03 -5.54 15.26
CA ASN A 45 -9.01 -6.28 14.54
C ASN A 45 -8.09 -5.39 13.69
N TYR A 46 -8.54 -4.19 13.27
CA TYR A 46 -7.72 -3.25 12.50
C TYR A 46 -6.71 -2.53 13.39
N ILE A 47 -7.07 -2.32 14.67
CA ILE A 47 -6.21 -1.67 15.68
C ILE A 47 -5.21 -2.66 16.30
N SER A 48 -5.50 -3.97 16.31
CA SER A 48 -4.74 -4.98 17.05
C SER A 48 -3.46 -5.48 16.36
N HIS A 49 -3.02 -4.89 15.25
CA HIS A 49 -1.70 -5.20 14.67
C HIS A 49 -0.53 -4.55 15.44
N THR A 50 -0.79 -3.97 16.59
CA THR A 50 0.21 -3.33 17.45
C THR A 50 0.12 -3.87 18.87
N ASP A 51 1.22 -4.46 19.32
CA ASP A 51 1.59 -4.70 20.71
C ASP A 51 1.01 -5.92 21.45
N SER A 52 1.39 -7.13 21.02
CA SER A 52 1.57 -8.22 21.97
C SER A 52 2.83 -9.02 21.64
N SER A 53 3.83 -8.92 22.50
CA SER A 53 5.20 -9.46 22.26
C SER A 53 5.37 -10.91 22.75
N LYS A 54 4.32 -11.72 22.83
CA LYS A 54 4.35 -12.99 23.56
C LYS A 54 4.35 -14.26 22.72
N SER A 55 4.23 -14.20 21.39
CA SER A 55 4.20 -15.36 20.50
C SER A 55 5.43 -15.43 19.60
N PHE A 56 5.88 -16.64 19.25
CA PHE A 56 6.94 -16.89 18.26
C PHE A 56 6.65 -16.19 16.93
N PHE A 57 5.38 -16.16 16.49
CA PHE A 57 4.95 -15.47 15.28
C PHE A 57 5.12 -13.95 15.35
N GLU A 58 4.93 -13.34 16.52
CA GLU A 58 5.16 -11.91 16.73
C GLU A 58 6.65 -11.56 16.63
N ARG A 59 7.54 -12.41 17.14
CA ARG A 59 8.98 -12.22 16.95
C ARG A 59 9.37 -12.24 15.48
N ILE A 60 8.84 -13.20 14.71
CA ILE A 60 9.05 -13.24 13.25
C ILE A 60 8.48 -11.97 12.61
N TYR A 61 7.28 -11.56 12.97
CA TYR A 61 6.68 -10.33 12.47
C TYR A 61 7.57 -9.10 12.72
N HIS A 62 8.08 -8.93 13.95
CA HIS A 62 8.97 -7.81 14.28
C HIS A 62 10.29 -7.85 13.49
N VAL A 63 10.87 -9.03 13.28
CA VAL A 63 12.08 -9.18 12.45
C VAL A 63 11.80 -8.81 11.00
N VAL A 64 10.69 -9.32 10.44
CA VAL A 64 10.26 -8.99 9.06
C VAL A 64 9.94 -7.51 8.93
N LYS A 65 9.23 -6.91 9.90
CA LYS A 65 8.93 -5.47 9.94
C LYS A 65 10.22 -4.65 9.92
N LYS A 66 11.17 -4.93 10.83
CA LYS A 66 12.47 -4.23 10.91
C LYS A 66 13.27 -4.36 9.61
N TYR A 67 13.29 -5.55 9.04
CA TYR A 67 13.94 -5.80 7.74
C TYR A 67 13.28 -5.01 6.61
N SER A 68 11.94 -5.02 6.55
CA SER A 68 11.17 -4.29 5.55
C SER A 68 11.38 -2.77 5.64
N LEU A 69 11.37 -2.20 6.86
CA LEU A 69 11.67 -0.79 7.09
C LEU A 69 13.08 -0.43 6.62
N SER A 70 14.08 -1.26 6.95
CA SER A 70 15.45 -1.06 6.50
C SER A 70 15.59 -1.14 4.97
N LYS A 71 14.85 -2.05 4.32
CA LYS A 71 14.78 -2.12 2.86
C LYS A 71 14.12 -0.89 2.23
N LYS A 72 13.04 -0.39 2.83
CA LYS A 72 12.37 0.85 2.37
C LYS A 72 13.34 2.02 2.41
N VAL A 73 14.09 2.20 3.53
CA VAL A 73 15.09 3.28 3.62
C VAL A 73 16.23 3.10 2.61
N ARG A 74 16.72 1.87 2.42
CA ARG A 74 17.73 1.60 1.38
C ARG A 74 17.21 1.94 -0.01
N LEU A 75 15.94 1.65 -0.27
CA LEU A 75 15.29 1.97 -1.55
C LEU A 75 15.27 3.48 -1.78
N ILE A 76 14.79 4.27 -0.83
CA ILE A 76 14.74 5.73 -1.00
C ILE A 76 16.15 6.33 -1.14
N ASN A 77 17.16 5.81 -0.43
CA ASN A 77 18.55 6.21 -0.62
C ASN A 77 19.06 5.95 -2.04
N GLN A 78 18.65 4.82 -2.65
CA GLN A 78 19.06 4.45 -4.01
C GLN A 78 18.48 5.39 -5.07
N TYR A 79 17.29 5.95 -4.83
CA TYR A 79 16.54 6.72 -5.83
C TYR A 79 16.47 8.23 -5.52
N SER A 80 16.92 8.65 -4.35
CA SER A 80 17.16 10.07 -4.08
C SER A 80 18.29 10.59 -4.97
N SER A 81 18.14 11.81 -5.50
CA SER A 81 19.16 12.42 -6.37
C SER A 81 20.23 13.18 -5.58
N ASP A 82 19.87 14.31 -5.00
CA ASP A 82 20.84 15.24 -4.41
C ASP A 82 20.48 15.65 -2.97
N GLY A 83 19.29 15.35 -2.50
CA GLY A 83 18.78 15.76 -1.19
C GLY A 83 18.17 14.60 -0.40
N LYS A 84 17.82 14.87 0.85
CA LYS A 84 17.25 13.90 1.80
C LYS A 84 15.96 14.40 2.45
N THR A 85 15.12 15.10 1.70
CA THR A 85 13.79 15.48 2.16
C THR A 85 12.77 14.41 1.75
N LEU A 86 12.06 13.84 2.72
CA LEU A 86 11.11 12.74 2.55
C LEU A 86 9.71 13.16 3.00
N LEU A 87 8.72 12.93 2.14
CA LEU A 87 7.32 12.92 2.52
C LEU A 87 6.78 11.49 2.45
N ASP A 88 6.19 11.00 3.55
CA ASP A 88 5.45 9.71 3.57
C ASP A 88 3.95 9.99 3.70
N VAL A 89 3.18 9.58 2.71
CA VAL A 89 1.71 9.75 2.69
C VAL A 89 1.07 8.47 3.18
N GLY A 90 0.18 8.56 4.18
CA GLY A 90 -0.33 7.42 4.92
C GLY A 90 0.75 6.83 5.84
N ALA A 91 1.39 7.70 6.62
CA ALA A 91 2.56 7.33 7.43
C ALA A 91 2.26 6.38 8.59
N GLY A 92 0.97 6.12 8.87
CA GLY A 92 0.54 5.27 9.97
C GLY A 92 1.15 5.71 11.30
N THR A 93 1.72 4.78 12.05
CA THR A 93 2.35 5.05 13.35
C THR A 93 3.79 5.61 13.24
N GLY A 94 4.22 6.09 12.08
CA GLY A 94 5.48 6.79 11.86
C GLY A 94 6.76 5.92 11.86
N ASP A 95 6.65 4.59 11.89
CA ASP A 95 7.83 3.70 12.02
C ASP A 95 8.82 3.82 10.86
N PHE A 96 8.32 4.03 9.64
CA PHE A 96 9.17 4.23 8.47
C PHE A 96 9.88 5.58 8.55
N LEU A 97 9.15 6.64 8.87
CA LEU A 97 9.73 7.98 9.06
C LEU A 97 10.79 8.00 10.17
N LEU A 98 10.51 7.36 11.32
CA LEU A 98 11.48 7.23 12.40
C LEU A 98 12.75 6.50 11.93
N THR A 99 12.59 5.45 11.12
CA THR A 99 13.74 4.69 10.57
C THR A 99 14.52 5.53 9.57
N ALA A 100 13.85 6.34 8.75
CA ALA A 100 14.49 7.26 7.80
C ALA A 100 15.20 8.41 8.53
N LYS A 101 14.55 9.02 9.54
CA LYS A 101 15.13 10.07 10.38
C LYS A 101 16.46 9.67 11.03
N ARG A 102 16.54 8.39 11.51
CA ARG A 102 17.78 7.79 12.05
C ARG A 102 18.88 7.59 10.99
N LYS A 103 18.60 7.83 9.72
CA LYS A 103 19.52 7.75 8.57
C LYS A 103 19.66 9.12 7.89
N ASP A 104 19.49 10.18 8.68
CA ASP A 104 19.69 11.57 8.32
C ASP A 104 18.76 12.06 7.20
N TRP A 105 17.53 11.53 7.13
CA TRP A 105 16.47 12.11 6.32
C TRP A 105 15.73 13.19 7.09
N ASP A 106 15.48 14.32 6.44
CA ASP A 106 14.50 15.29 6.87
C ASP A 106 13.12 14.77 6.48
N VAL A 107 12.30 14.46 7.49
CA VAL A 107 11.08 13.66 7.30
C VAL A 107 9.83 14.47 7.61
N GLN A 108 8.86 14.36 6.75
CA GLN A 108 7.49 14.84 6.92
C GLN A 108 6.52 13.69 6.62
N GLY A 109 5.36 13.66 7.27
CA GLY A 109 4.35 12.65 7.00
C GLY A 109 2.93 13.19 7.06
N VAL A 110 2.05 12.47 6.37
CA VAL A 110 0.60 12.71 6.38
C VAL A 110 -0.10 11.45 6.84
N GLU A 111 -0.99 11.58 7.83
CA GLU A 111 -1.83 10.49 8.34
C GLU A 111 -3.16 11.06 8.84
N PRO A 112 -4.31 10.66 8.27
CA PRO A 112 -5.61 11.16 8.71
C PRO A 112 -6.10 10.53 10.03
N ASN A 113 -5.62 9.34 10.41
CA ASN A 113 -6.06 8.64 11.61
C ASN A 113 -5.42 9.21 12.87
N GLU A 114 -6.23 9.74 13.79
CA GLU A 114 -5.75 10.38 15.02
C GLU A 114 -5.01 9.41 15.95
N ASP A 115 -5.48 8.17 16.13
CA ASP A 115 -4.81 7.19 16.98
C ASP A 115 -3.41 6.83 16.44
N ALA A 116 -3.28 6.74 15.12
CA ALA A 116 -1.98 6.52 14.48
C ALA A 116 -1.04 7.73 14.67
N LYS A 117 -1.55 8.95 14.56
CA LYS A 117 -0.80 10.19 14.80
C LYS A 117 -0.30 10.29 16.24
N ILE A 118 -1.15 9.99 17.22
CA ILE A 118 -0.76 9.98 18.64
C ILE A 118 0.41 9.02 18.86
N ARG A 119 0.31 7.79 18.32
CA ARG A 119 1.41 6.81 18.41
C ARG A 119 2.68 7.22 17.68
N ALA A 120 2.57 7.98 16.58
CA ALA A 120 3.73 8.54 15.89
C ALA A 120 4.38 9.65 16.74
N GLN A 121 3.58 10.51 17.37
CA GLN A 121 4.05 11.59 18.24
C GLN A 121 4.81 11.05 19.46
N GLU A 122 4.34 9.96 20.07
CA GLU A 122 5.06 9.24 21.15
C GLU A 122 6.47 8.81 20.74
N LYS A 123 6.72 8.62 19.44
CA LYS A 123 8.03 8.28 18.87
C LYS A 123 8.82 9.50 18.40
N GLY A 124 8.30 10.72 18.61
CA GLY A 124 8.93 11.98 18.16
C GLY A 124 8.79 12.24 16.65
N ILE A 125 7.68 11.75 16.05
CA ILE A 125 7.30 12.01 14.66
C ILE A 125 5.96 12.76 14.64
N ASP A 126 5.99 14.02 14.25
CA ASP A 126 4.79 14.82 14.07
C ASP A 126 4.23 14.62 12.67
N LEU A 127 2.91 14.38 12.57
CA LEU A 127 2.23 14.09 11.31
C LEU A 127 1.14 15.12 11.02
N CYS A 128 1.08 15.58 9.77
CA CYS A 128 -0.04 16.38 9.27
C CYS A 128 -1.26 15.51 9.00
N VAL A 129 -2.46 16.10 9.06
CA VAL A 129 -3.71 15.37 8.80
C VAL A 129 -3.97 15.15 7.30
N SER A 130 -3.46 16.02 6.44
CA SER A 130 -3.67 15.98 4.98
C SER A 130 -2.56 16.69 4.23
N LEU A 131 -2.48 16.49 2.91
CA LEU A 131 -1.55 17.23 2.04
C LEU A 131 -1.81 18.76 2.06
N ALA A 132 -3.05 19.18 2.33
CA ALA A 132 -3.40 20.60 2.38
C ALA A 132 -2.84 21.32 3.63
N THR A 133 -2.48 20.57 4.68
CA THR A 133 -1.93 21.11 5.92
C THR A 133 -0.38 21.06 5.95
N LEU A 134 0.24 20.57 4.88
CA LEU A 134 1.69 20.53 4.76
C LEU A 134 2.27 21.95 4.59
N PRO A 135 3.48 22.22 5.09
CA PRO A 135 4.21 23.42 4.74
C PRO A 135 4.50 23.48 3.23
N ASP A 136 4.70 24.69 2.70
CA ASP A 136 5.01 24.89 1.27
C ASP A 136 6.47 24.49 0.96
N ASN A 137 6.72 23.19 1.02
CA ASN A 137 8.00 22.56 0.78
C ASN A 137 7.94 21.63 -0.44
N LYS A 138 9.13 21.37 -1.00
CA LYS A 138 9.32 20.32 -2.02
C LYS A 138 10.14 19.19 -1.45
N TYR A 139 9.89 17.99 -1.96
CA TYR A 139 10.50 16.76 -1.45
C TYR A 139 11.35 16.08 -2.52
N ASP A 140 12.47 15.50 -2.10
CA ASP A 140 13.33 14.68 -2.98
C ASP A 140 12.74 13.30 -3.20
N VAL A 141 12.05 12.78 -2.17
CA VAL A 141 11.32 11.54 -2.27
C VAL A 141 9.94 11.69 -1.62
N ILE A 142 8.91 11.22 -2.33
CA ILE A 142 7.56 11.03 -1.77
C ILE A 142 7.24 9.54 -1.82
N THR A 143 6.69 9.00 -0.73
CA THR A 143 6.33 7.57 -0.64
C THR A 143 4.87 7.37 -0.30
N LEU A 144 4.25 6.34 -0.92
CA LEU A 144 2.92 5.81 -0.61
C LEU A 144 3.04 4.28 -0.47
N TRP A 145 2.90 3.78 0.75
CA TRP A 145 3.01 2.34 1.04
C TRP A 145 1.63 1.76 1.32
N HIS A 146 0.96 1.20 0.31
CA HIS A 146 -0.44 0.74 0.39
C HIS A 146 -1.40 1.86 0.79
N VAL A 147 -1.40 2.94 0.02
CA VAL A 147 -2.22 4.13 0.26
C VAL A 147 -2.99 4.54 -0.98
N LEU A 148 -2.39 4.44 -2.16
CA LEU A 148 -2.98 4.92 -3.40
C LEU A 148 -4.34 4.27 -3.69
N GLU A 149 -4.50 3.00 -3.33
CA GLU A 149 -5.73 2.22 -3.47
C GLU A 149 -6.91 2.74 -2.63
N HIS A 150 -6.63 3.51 -1.58
CA HIS A 150 -7.64 4.08 -0.68
C HIS A 150 -8.08 5.49 -1.07
N ILE A 151 -7.36 6.16 -1.95
CA ILE A 151 -7.57 7.59 -2.27
C ILE A 151 -8.80 7.77 -3.16
N PRO A 152 -9.85 8.54 -2.75
CA PRO A 152 -11.07 8.66 -3.54
C PRO A 152 -10.84 9.35 -4.90
N ASN A 153 -10.07 10.44 -4.93
CA ASN A 153 -9.85 11.27 -6.12
C ASN A 153 -8.40 11.11 -6.63
N LEU A 154 -8.12 9.99 -7.31
CA LEU A 154 -6.77 9.64 -7.78
C LEU A 154 -6.08 10.76 -8.58
N ASN A 155 -6.76 11.32 -9.58
CA ASN A 155 -6.14 12.31 -10.47
C ASN A 155 -5.73 13.59 -9.73
N ASP A 156 -6.61 14.10 -8.86
CA ASP A 156 -6.31 15.32 -8.10
C ASP A 156 -5.17 15.09 -7.11
N GLU A 157 -5.17 13.92 -6.46
CA GLU A 157 -4.12 13.61 -5.48
C GLU A 157 -2.77 13.36 -6.15
N ILE A 158 -2.73 12.62 -7.27
CA ILE A 158 -1.50 12.45 -8.06
C ILE A 158 -0.96 13.81 -8.53
N LYS A 159 -1.83 14.72 -8.97
CA LYS A 159 -1.43 16.08 -9.37
C LYS A 159 -0.77 16.85 -8.21
N LYS A 160 -1.35 16.78 -7.00
CA LYS A 160 -0.77 17.39 -5.80
C LYS A 160 0.59 16.78 -5.45
N LEU A 161 0.68 15.43 -5.43
CA LEU A 161 1.93 14.72 -5.16
C LEU A 161 3.05 15.10 -6.13
N VAL A 162 2.73 15.16 -7.44
CA VAL A 162 3.69 15.57 -8.46
C VAL A 162 4.09 17.05 -8.26
N ALA A 163 3.16 17.91 -7.86
CA ALA A 163 3.47 19.32 -7.58
C ALA A 163 4.41 19.47 -6.37
N LEU A 164 4.35 18.59 -5.37
CA LEU A 164 5.22 18.60 -4.18
C LEU A 164 6.63 18.03 -4.44
N LEU A 165 6.87 17.34 -5.56
CA LEU A 165 8.19 16.80 -5.89
C LEU A 165 9.17 17.88 -6.37
N ASN A 166 10.41 17.79 -5.92
CA ASN A 166 11.53 18.48 -6.53
C ASN A 166 11.68 18.13 -8.03
N LYS A 167 12.37 18.96 -8.80
CA LYS A 167 12.55 18.72 -10.26
C LYS A 167 13.13 17.34 -10.58
N LYS A 168 14.08 16.84 -9.78
CA LYS A 168 14.70 15.51 -9.89
C LYS A 168 14.13 14.53 -8.87
N GLY A 169 13.02 14.86 -8.21
CA GLY A 169 12.42 14.06 -7.15
C GLY A 169 11.88 12.72 -7.65
N THR A 170 11.75 11.78 -6.73
CA THR A 170 11.26 10.43 -6.97
C THR A 170 9.98 10.19 -6.21
N LEU A 171 8.96 9.68 -6.89
CA LEU A 171 7.75 9.17 -6.26
C LEU A 171 7.84 7.64 -6.17
N VAL A 172 7.61 7.08 -4.99
CA VAL A 172 7.62 5.64 -4.71
C VAL A 172 6.21 5.23 -4.31
N VAL A 173 5.59 4.35 -5.08
CA VAL A 173 4.22 3.88 -4.85
C VAL A 173 4.21 2.37 -4.72
N ALA A 174 3.75 1.85 -3.59
CA ALA A 174 3.54 0.42 -3.40
C ALA A 174 2.05 0.13 -3.33
N VAL A 175 1.58 -0.80 -4.16
CA VAL A 175 0.17 -1.21 -4.24
C VAL A 175 0.04 -2.70 -4.53
N PRO A 176 -1.09 -3.34 -4.12
CA PRO A 176 -1.43 -4.69 -4.51
C PRO A 176 -1.66 -4.82 -6.02
N ASN A 177 -1.40 -6.02 -6.53
CA ASN A 177 -1.54 -6.35 -7.94
C ASN A 177 -2.56 -7.47 -8.15
N PHE A 178 -3.74 -7.13 -8.67
CA PHE A 178 -4.81 -8.11 -8.89
C PHE A 178 -4.51 -9.16 -9.97
N LYS A 179 -3.43 -8.98 -10.75
CA LYS A 179 -2.95 -9.96 -11.74
C LYS A 179 -2.04 -11.03 -11.15
N SER A 180 -1.71 -10.97 -9.87
CA SER A 180 -0.86 -11.94 -9.19
C SER A 180 -1.49 -13.34 -9.13
N TYR A 181 -0.64 -14.37 -8.94
CA TYR A 181 -1.13 -15.74 -8.83
C TYR A 181 -2.02 -15.96 -7.60
N ASP A 182 -1.68 -15.40 -6.45
CA ASP A 182 -2.50 -15.49 -5.25
C ASP A 182 -3.87 -14.82 -5.43
N ALA A 183 -3.95 -13.68 -6.14
CA ALA A 183 -5.23 -13.07 -6.51
C ALA A 183 -6.09 -14.01 -7.38
N GLN A 184 -5.48 -14.63 -8.38
CA GLN A 184 -6.17 -15.61 -9.25
C GLN A 184 -6.59 -16.87 -8.49
N HIS A 185 -5.78 -17.34 -7.51
CA HIS A 185 -6.05 -18.51 -6.70
C HIS A 185 -7.21 -18.29 -5.72
N TYR A 186 -7.20 -17.16 -4.99
CA TYR A 186 -8.21 -16.87 -3.97
C TYR A 186 -9.48 -16.23 -4.53
N LYS A 187 -9.40 -15.65 -5.72
CA LYS A 187 -10.54 -14.99 -6.38
C LYS A 187 -11.21 -13.98 -5.44
N ASN A 188 -12.53 -14.10 -5.24
CA ASN A 188 -13.30 -13.21 -4.38
C ASN A 188 -12.87 -13.20 -2.89
N PHE A 189 -12.09 -14.19 -2.46
CA PHE A 189 -11.53 -14.26 -1.10
C PHE A 189 -10.13 -13.62 -1.00
N TRP A 190 -9.57 -13.10 -2.10
CA TRP A 190 -8.25 -12.47 -2.04
C TRP A 190 -8.29 -11.24 -1.15
N ALA A 191 -7.54 -11.30 -0.03
CA ALA A 191 -7.63 -10.31 1.03
C ALA A 191 -7.20 -8.90 0.58
N ALA A 192 -6.33 -8.80 -0.43
CA ALA A 192 -5.91 -7.49 -0.92
C ALA A 192 -6.93 -6.81 -1.86
N TYR A 193 -8.12 -7.43 -2.10
CA TYR A 193 -9.24 -6.64 -2.61
C TYR A 193 -9.80 -5.70 -1.55
N ASP A 194 -9.77 -6.08 -0.30
CA ASP A 194 -10.14 -5.28 0.86
C ASP A 194 -11.32 -4.30 0.62
N ALA A 195 -12.36 -4.80 -0.06
CA ALA A 195 -13.53 -3.99 -0.40
C ALA A 195 -14.38 -3.66 0.85
N PRO A 196 -14.86 -2.41 0.99
CA PRO A 196 -14.71 -1.31 0.05
C PRO A 196 -13.55 -0.34 0.37
N ARG A 197 -12.68 -0.64 1.35
CA ARG A 197 -11.56 0.23 1.73
C ARG A 197 -10.61 0.49 0.56
N HIS A 198 -10.32 -0.56 -0.25
CA HIS A 198 -9.65 -0.39 -1.53
C HIS A 198 -10.67 -0.01 -2.59
N LEU A 199 -10.62 1.23 -3.05
CA LEU A 199 -11.49 1.78 -4.10
C LEU A 199 -11.01 1.39 -5.50
N TRP A 200 -9.71 1.12 -5.63
CA TRP A 200 -8.99 0.88 -6.88
C TRP A 200 -8.05 -0.32 -6.74
N HIS A 201 -7.95 -1.12 -7.83
CA HIS A 201 -7.04 -2.27 -7.86
C HIS A 201 -6.20 -2.17 -9.13
N PHE A 202 -4.91 -2.07 -8.97
CA PHE A 202 -4.00 -1.69 -10.03
C PHE A 202 -3.38 -2.89 -10.75
N SER A 203 -3.16 -2.72 -12.06
CA SER A 203 -2.18 -3.47 -12.85
C SER A 203 -0.95 -2.60 -13.10
N LYS A 204 0.12 -3.17 -13.66
CA LYS A 204 1.30 -2.39 -14.07
C LYS A 204 0.93 -1.34 -15.11
N GLU A 205 0.13 -1.73 -16.09
CA GLU A 205 -0.35 -0.82 -17.14
C GLU A 205 -1.23 0.30 -16.58
N ALA A 206 -1.99 0.03 -15.52
CA ALA A 206 -2.80 1.05 -14.87
C ALA A 206 -1.94 2.14 -14.24
N ILE A 207 -0.91 1.75 -13.49
CA ILE A 207 0.03 2.70 -12.88
C ILE A 207 0.74 3.52 -13.95
N GLU A 208 1.24 2.89 -15.01
CA GLU A 208 1.88 3.58 -16.12
C GLU A 208 0.95 4.62 -16.77
N LYS A 209 -0.30 4.24 -17.06
CA LYS A 209 -1.29 5.14 -17.67
C LYS A 209 -1.65 6.31 -16.76
N LEU A 210 -1.97 6.03 -15.49
CA LEU A 210 -2.34 7.05 -14.52
C LEU A 210 -1.24 8.10 -14.36
N PHE A 211 -0.01 7.68 -14.16
CA PHE A 211 1.09 8.59 -13.88
C PHE A 211 1.65 9.28 -15.12
N SER A 212 1.58 8.64 -16.30
CA SER A 212 1.98 9.28 -17.57
C SER A 212 1.12 10.50 -17.90
N GLY A 213 -0.17 10.48 -17.57
CA GLY A 213 -1.08 11.63 -17.69
C GLY A 213 -0.65 12.85 -16.86
N HIS A 214 0.23 12.66 -15.88
CA HIS A 214 0.79 13.70 -15.01
C HIS A 214 2.30 13.96 -15.25
N GLY A 215 2.83 13.53 -16.41
CA GLY A 215 4.22 13.76 -16.77
C GLY A 215 5.24 12.93 -15.99
N MET A 216 4.79 11.81 -15.40
CA MET A 216 5.65 10.88 -14.66
C MET A 216 5.85 9.58 -15.46
N LYS A 217 7.04 9.00 -15.36
CA LYS A 217 7.38 7.71 -15.95
C LYS A 217 7.77 6.70 -14.88
N VAL A 218 7.32 5.46 -15.02
CA VAL A 218 7.80 4.33 -14.23
C VAL A 218 9.21 3.98 -14.72
N VAL A 219 10.20 4.22 -13.86
CA VAL A 219 11.61 3.93 -14.18
C VAL A 219 12.08 2.59 -13.63
N ASN A 220 11.38 2.04 -12.65
CA ASN A 220 11.64 0.70 -12.14
C ASN A 220 10.41 0.14 -11.41
N ILE A 221 10.30 -1.19 -11.39
CA ILE A 221 9.28 -1.92 -10.63
C ILE A 221 10.00 -2.97 -9.78
N LYS A 222 9.74 -2.98 -8.46
CA LYS A 222 10.32 -3.94 -7.54
C LYS A 222 9.25 -4.79 -6.86
N PRO A 223 9.51 -6.07 -6.57
CA PRO A 223 8.56 -6.94 -5.89
C PRO A 223 8.49 -6.66 -4.38
N MET A 224 7.31 -6.87 -3.79
CA MET A 224 7.12 -7.01 -2.35
C MET A 224 6.87 -8.49 -2.02
N VAL A 225 7.93 -9.26 -1.91
CA VAL A 225 7.86 -10.73 -1.82
C VAL A 225 7.18 -11.25 -0.54
N PHE A 226 7.14 -10.47 0.54
CA PHE A 226 6.50 -10.88 1.79
C PHE A 226 4.99 -10.72 1.78
N ASP A 227 4.46 -9.83 0.94
CA ASP A 227 3.03 -9.54 0.87
C ASP A 227 2.21 -10.77 0.47
N SER A 228 2.73 -11.59 -0.45
CA SER A 228 2.03 -12.82 -0.87
C SER A 228 1.74 -13.77 0.30
N PHE A 229 2.62 -13.84 1.29
CA PHE A 229 2.42 -14.69 2.48
C PHE A 229 1.36 -14.10 3.41
N TYR A 230 1.45 -12.80 3.69
CA TYR A 230 0.50 -12.10 4.55
C TYR A 230 -0.90 -12.10 3.93
N VAL A 231 -1.01 -11.73 2.66
CA VAL A 231 -2.27 -11.72 1.92
C VAL A 231 -2.87 -13.12 1.83
N SER A 232 -2.06 -14.16 1.58
CA SER A 232 -2.53 -15.54 1.56
C SER A 232 -3.05 -16.00 2.93
N MET A 233 -2.41 -15.58 4.02
CA MET A 233 -2.87 -15.90 5.38
C MET A 233 -4.27 -15.34 5.67
N LEU A 234 -4.50 -14.09 5.32
CA LEU A 234 -5.82 -13.46 5.46
C LEU A 234 -6.85 -14.08 4.50
N SER A 235 -6.45 -14.38 3.27
CA SER A 235 -7.33 -14.98 2.25
C SER A 235 -7.78 -16.37 2.65
N GLU A 236 -6.92 -17.20 3.26
CA GLU A 236 -7.31 -18.50 3.83
C GLU A 236 -8.37 -18.32 4.93
N LYS A 237 -8.18 -17.35 5.83
CA LYS A 237 -9.17 -17.05 6.87
C LYS A 237 -10.52 -16.65 6.27
N TYR A 238 -10.52 -15.79 5.23
CA TYR A 238 -11.77 -15.39 4.56
C TYR A 238 -12.46 -16.54 3.84
N LYS A 239 -11.68 -17.44 3.22
CA LYS A 239 -12.21 -18.56 2.44
C LYS A 239 -12.73 -19.72 3.30
N THR A 240 -12.08 -20.01 4.41
CA THR A 240 -12.33 -21.23 5.22
C THR A 240 -12.88 -20.96 6.61
N GLY A 241 -12.89 -19.70 7.04
CA GLY A 241 -13.22 -19.30 8.43
C GLY A 241 -12.08 -19.57 9.42
N HIS A 242 -10.99 -20.22 9.02
CA HIS A 242 -9.87 -20.60 9.88
C HIS A 242 -8.51 -20.18 9.30
N GLN A 243 -7.54 -19.94 10.17
CA GLN A 243 -6.17 -19.69 9.75
C GLN A 243 -5.45 -21.00 9.40
N ASN A 244 -5.20 -21.24 8.11
CA ASN A 244 -4.38 -22.35 7.64
C ASN A 244 -3.00 -21.82 7.22
N TYR A 245 -2.11 -21.71 8.20
CA TYR A 245 -0.77 -21.15 7.97
C TYR A 245 0.07 -21.93 6.96
N LEU A 246 -0.02 -23.27 6.96
CA LEU A 246 0.74 -24.11 6.02
C LEU A 246 0.28 -23.86 4.59
N ARG A 247 -1.02 -23.88 4.35
CA ARG A 247 -1.58 -23.63 3.02
C ARG A 247 -1.31 -22.20 2.55
N ALA A 248 -1.48 -21.21 3.44
CA ALA A 248 -1.14 -19.82 3.16
C ALA A 248 0.33 -19.65 2.77
N PHE A 249 1.24 -20.32 3.48
CA PHE A 249 2.66 -20.32 3.15
C PHE A 249 2.93 -20.93 1.77
N VAL A 250 2.33 -22.10 1.46
CA VAL A 250 2.49 -22.75 0.17
C VAL A 250 1.99 -21.86 -0.98
N ILE A 251 0.80 -21.26 -0.84
CA ILE A 251 0.24 -20.39 -1.88
C ILE A 251 1.08 -19.12 -2.05
N GLY A 252 1.48 -18.46 -0.95
CA GLY A 252 2.36 -17.29 -0.99
C GLY A 252 3.71 -17.59 -1.64
N PHE A 253 4.30 -18.76 -1.34
CA PHE A 253 5.53 -19.24 -1.99
C PHE A 253 5.34 -19.48 -3.48
N LEU A 254 4.28 -20.21 -3.87
CA LEU A 254 3.94 -20.47 -5.28
C LEU A 254 3.67 -19.17 -6.04
N SER A 255 3.03 -18.17 -5.41
CA SER A 255 2.84 -16.86 -6.01
C SER A 255 4.17 -16.20 -6.37
N ASN A 256 5.14 -16.20 -5.45
CA ASN A 256 6.47 -15.67 -5.72
C ASN A 256 7.22 -16.47 -6.79
N VAL A 257 7.16 -17.81 -6.76
CA VAL A 257 7.82 -18.66 -7.78
C VAL A 257 7.26 -18.39 -9.18
N LYS A 258 5.92 -18.34 -9.31
CA LYS A 258 5.29 -18.02 -10.59
C LYS A 258 5.60 -16.60 -11.07
N ALA A 259 5.74 -15.68 -10.12
CA ALA A 259 6.12 -14.31 -10.43
C ALA A 259 7.55 -14.16 -10.98
N TRP A 260 8.45 -15.15 -10.82
CA TRP A 260 9.77 -15.09 -11.46
C TRP A 260 9.70 -15.03 -12.98
N SER A 261 8.74 -15.73 -13.58
CA SER A 261 8.54 -15.65 -15.05
C SER A 261 7.53 -14.58 -15.46
N SER A 262 6.35 -14.55 -14.79
CA SER A 262 5.28 -13.61 -15.17
C SER A 262 5.57 -12.16 -14.78
N LYS A 263 6.44 -11.93 -13.80
CA LYS A 263 6.69 -10.65 -13.14
C LYS A 263 5.45 -10.08 -12.43
N GLU A 264 4.42 -10.91 -12.15
CA GLU A 264 3.18 -10.52 -11.46
C GLU A 264 3.24 -10.96 -10.00
N TYR A 265 3.98 -10.21 -9.17
CA TYR A 265 4.01 -10.40 -7.71
C TYR A 265 2.73 -9.91 -7.06
N SER A 266 2.43 -10.35 -5.83
CA SER A 266 1.25 -9.97 -5.05
C SER A 266 1.12 -8.46 -4.85
N SER A 267 2.23 -7.79 -4.63
CA SER A 267 2.34 -6.33 -4.60
C SER A 267 3.60 -5.85 -5.31
N HIS A 268 3.54 -4.66 -5.88
CA HIS A 268 4.67 -4.02 -6.55
C HIS A 268 5.00 -2.67 -5.92
N ILE A 269 6.29 -2.31 -5.95
CA ILE A 269 6.78 -0.98 -5.66
C ILE A 269 7.19 -0.34 -7.00
N TYR A 270 6.51 0.73 -7.35
CA TYR A 270 6.78 1.53 -8.53
C TYR A 270 7.66 2.71 -8.18
N ILE A 271 8.74 2.88 -8.94
CA ILE A 271 9.63 4.03 -8.85
C ILE A 271 9.33 4.92 -10.04
N LEU A 272 8.86 6.13 -9.75
CA LEU A 272 8.43 7.07 -10.77
C LEU A 272 9.28 8.34 -10.70
N LYS A 273 9.64 8.85 -11.87
CA LYS A 273 10.36 10.13 -12.04
C LYS A 273 9.66 10.97 -13.10
N ARG A 274 9.94 12.27 -13.11
CA ARG A 274 9.48 13.13 -14.20
C ARG A 274 10.01 12.63 -15.54
N GLY A 275 9.13 12.61 -16.55
CA GLY A 275 9.46 12.16 -17.92
C GLY A 275 10.25 13.18 -18.71
#